data_aad09b5b1f106ab25c189fdf49e6cfab
#
_entry.id   aad09b5b1f106ab25c189fdf49e6cfab
#
_cell.length_a   1.000
_cell.length_b   1.000
_cell.length_c   1.000
_cell.angle_alpha   90.00
_cell.angle_beta   90.00
_cell.angle_gamma   90.00
#
_symmetry.space_group_name_H-M   'P 1'
#
loop_
_entity.id
_entity.type
_entity.pdbx_description
1 polymer ?
#
loop_
_entity_poly.entity_id
_entity_poly.type
_entity_poly.pdbx_seq_one_letter_code
_entity_poly.pdbx_strand_id
1 'polypeptide(L)'
;MSVTANKHLVRCFLSHFEKGGANELLEMMGDDATWWVNGKPHLFAFAGLKTKAEMRSVLDELFAFFNVGLQMEVRSLIGEGDIVAVEACSHGVTKHGKRYENEYHILFRLRDGKIVDVREYTDPMHAVEVMQ
;
A
#
# COMPACT_ATOMS: atom_id res chain seq x y z
N MET A 1 -11.66 -18.36 -0.45
CA MET A 1 -11.97 -17.65 -1.71
C MET A 1 -11.03 -18.09 -2.82
N SER A 2 -11.48 -17.96 -4.06
CA SER A 2 -10.64 -18.33 -5.20
C SER A 2 -9.49 -17.37 -5.41
N VAL A 3 -8.46 -17.84 -6.12
CA VAL A 3 -7.33 -16.98 -6.53
C VAL A 3 -7.84 -15.81 -7.37
N THR A 4 -8.77 -16.04 -8.29
CA THR A 4 -9.34 -14.98 -9.13
C THR A 4 -10.05 -13.93 -8.28
N ALA A 5 -10.83 -14.33 -7.29
CA ALA A 5 -11.50 -13.40 -6.38
C ALA A 5 -10.50 -12.60 -5.54
N ASN A 6 -9.45 -13.27 -5.06
CA ASN A 6 -8.39 -12.60 -4.30
C ASN A 6 -7.63 -11.57 -5.14
N LYS A 7 -7.33 -11.90 -6.39
CA LYS A 7 -6.70 -10.95 -7.32
C LYS A 7 -7.58 -9.71 -7.55
N HIS A 8 -8.86 -9.93 -7.73
CA HIS A 8 -9.81 -8.84 -7.94
C HIS A 8 -9.86 -7.92 -6.70
N LEU A 9 -9.88 -8.52 -5.53
CA LEU A 9 -9.91 -7.78 -4.27
C LEU A 9 -8.66 -6.92 -4.10
N VAL A 10 -7.50 -7.44 -4.43
CA VAL A 10 -6.23 -6.70 -4.36
C VAL A 10 -6.22 -5.53 -5.35
N ARG A 11 -6.71 -5.72 -6.57
CA ARG A 11 -6.83 -4.61 -7.53
C ARG A 11 -7.75 -3.51 -7.00
N CYS A 12 -8.88 -3.90 -6.41
CA CYS A 12 -9.82 -2.97 -5.81
C CYS A 12 -9.15 -2.19 -4.66
N PHE A 13 -8.43 -2.90 -3.80
CA PHE A 13 -7.70 -2.28 -2.69
C PHE A 13 -6.74 -1.20 -3.20
N LEU A 14 -5.90 -1.53 -4.16
CA LEU A 14 -4.93 -0.58 -4.71
C LEU A 14 -5.60 0.62 -5.38
N SER A 15 -6.78 0.43 -5.98
CA SER A 15 -7.50 1.51 -6.64
C SER A 15 -7.95 2.60 -5.67
N HIS A 16 -8.15 2.28 -4.40
CA HIS A 16 -8.58 3.27 -3.39
C HIS A 16 -7.49 4.29 -3.03
N PHE A 17 -6.23 4.03 -3.36
CA PHE A 17 -5.16 4.99 -3.16
C PHE A 17 -5.36 6.26 -3.99
N GLU A 18 -6.02 6.14 -5.13
CA GLU A 18 -6.22 7.26 -6.06
C GLU A 18 -7.02 8.40 -5.44
N LYS A 19 -7.98 8.07 -4.59
CA LYS A 19 -8.82 9.07 -3.90
C LYS A 19 -8.30 9.43 -2.50
N GLY A 20 -7.22 8.79 -2.06
CA GLY A 20 -6.69 9.03 -0.72
C GLY A 20 -7.59 8.54 0.40
N GLY A 21 -8.33 7.45 0.15
CA GLY A 21 -9.33 6.94 1.07
C GLY A 21 -8.79 5.96 2.10
N ALA A 22 -8.28 6.46 3.24
CA ALA A 22 -7.81 5.60 4.31
C ALA A 22 -8.91 4.66 4.83
N ASN A 23 -10.15 5.16 4.97
CA ASN A 23 -11.26 4.35 5.45
C ASN A 23 -11.54 3.14 4.57
N GLU A 24 -11.59 3.36 3.26
CA GLU A 24 -11.87 2.30 2.28
C GLU A 24 -10.79 1.22 2.32
N LEU A 25 -9.54 1.63 2.45
CA LEU A 25 -8.42 0.68 2.56
C LEU A 25 -8.53 -0.14 3.84
N LEU A 26 -8.76 0.52 4.98
CA LEU A 26 -8.83 -0.16 6.27
C LEU A 26 -10.03 -1.10 6.37
N GLU A 27 -11.15 -0.76 5.74
CA GLU A 27 -12.34 -1.63 5.72
C GLU A 27 -12.08 -2.94 4.99
N MET A 28 -11.17 -2.95 4.03
CA MET A 28 -10.78 -4.16 3.29
C MET A 28 -9.80 -5.03 4.05
N MET A 29 -9.27 -4.56 5.18
CA MET A 29 -8.32 -5.28 6.01
C MET A 29 -9.01 -5.95 7.20
N GLY A 30 -8.57 -7.16 7.54
CA GLY A 30 -9.04 -7.84 8.74
C GLY A 30 -8.60 -7.11 10.01
N ASP A 31 -9.29 -7.35 11.12
CA ASP A 31 -9.00 -6.65 12.38
C ASP A 31 -7.60 -6.97 12.92
N ASP A 32 -7.08 -8.15 12.61
CA ASP A 32 -5.75 -8.61 13.03
C ASP A 32 -4.68 -8.35 11.95
N ALA A 33 -5.01 -7.58 10.92
CA ALA A 33 -4.10 -7.36 9.80
C ALA A 33 -2.85 -6.61 10.21
N THR A 34 -1.76 -6.93 9.52
CA THR A 34 -0.48 -6.24 9.67
C THR A 34 0.00 -5.74 8.32
N TRP A 35 0.80 -4.70 8.35
CA TRP A 35 1.41 -4.12 7.14
C TRP A 35 2.87 -3.80 7.43
N TRP A 36 3.74 -4.40 6.66
CA TRP A 36 5.17 -4.20 6.80
C TRP A 36 5.71 -3.51 5.55
N VAL A 37 6.56 -2.49 5.75
CA VAL A 37 7.25 -1.78 4.68
C VAL A 37 8.74 -1.95 4.90
N ASN A 38 9.47 -2.26 3.83
CA ASN A 38 10.92 -2.45 3.89
C ASN A 38 11.64 -1.15 4.24
N GLY A 39 12.88 -1.29 4.66
CA GLY A 39 13.73 -0.18 5.06
C GLY A 39 13.99 -0.17 6.55
N LYS A 40 14.72 0.83 7.01
CA LYS A 40 15.05 0.99 8.43
C LYS A 40 14.25 2.16 9.00
N PRO A 41 13.49 1.96 10.08
CA PRO A 41 12.63 3.02 10.62
C PRO A 41 13.35 4.31 10.98
N HIS A 42 14.62 4.23 11.40
CA HIS A 42 15.40 5.43 11.73
C HIS A 42 15.83 6.24 10.49
N LEU A 43 15.74 5.65 9.31
CA LEU A 43 16.07 6.31 8.03
C LEU A 43 14.83 6.62 7.19
N PHE A 44 13.77 5.83 7.36
CA PHE A 44 12.54 5.93 6.57
C PHE A 44 11.35 5.73 7.52
N ALA A 45 10.61 6.81 7.78
CA ALA A 45 9.56 6.84 8.80
C ALA A 45 8.45 5.80 8.59
N PHE A 46 8.13 5.47 7.32
CA PHE A 46 7.07 4.50 7.04
C PHE A 46 7.53 3.05 7.13
N ALA A 47 8.84 2.79 7.30
CA ALA A 47 9.37 1.43 7.39
C ALA A 47 8.94 0.73 8.67
N GLY A 48 8.91 -0.60 8.61
CA GLY A 48 8.63 -1.45 9.75
C GLY A 48 7.22 -2.02 9.77
N LEU A 49 6.93 -2.78 10.81
CA LEU A 49 5.66 -3.48 10.96
C LEU A 49 4.65 -2.60 11.70
N LYS A 50 3.46 -2.52 11.13
CA LYS A 50 2.34 -1.73 11.69
C LYS A 50 1.11 -2.62 11.82
N THR A 51 0.37 -2.44 12.89
CA THR A 51 -0.97 -3.02 13.03
C THR A 51 -1.97 -2.22 12.20
N LYS A 52 -3.17 -2.77 12.00
CA LYS A 52 -4.24 -2.06 11.31
C LYS A 52 -4.55 -0.71 11.97
N ALA A 53 -4.58 -0.67 13.31
CA ALA A 53 -4.82 0.58 14.04
C ALA A 53 -3.74 1.63 13.78
N GLU A 54 -2.47 1.20 13.75
CA GLU A 54 -1.35 2.08 13.45
C GLU A 54 -1.38 2.57 12.01
N MET A 55 -1.87 1.74 11.08
CA MET A 55 -1.95 2.09 9.67
C MET A 55 -2.90 3.26 9.39
N ARG A 56 -3.88 3.52 10.24
CA ARG A 56 -4.73 4.70 10.08
C ARG A 56 -3.89 5.98 10.07
N SER A 57 -3.03 6.14 11.07
CA SER A 57 -2.16 7.32 11.14
C SER A 57 -1.18 7.36 9.98
N VAL A 58 -0.63 6.21 9.60
CA VAL A 58 0.34 6.13 8.49
C VAL A 58 -0.32 6.54 7.17
N LEU A 59 -1.52 6.04 6.88
CA LEU A 59 -2.24 6.37 5.65
C LEU A 59 -2.68 7.84 5.63
N ASP A 60 -3.17 8.34 6.75
CA ASP A 60 -3.54 9.75 6.85
C ASP A 60 -2.33 10.65 6.61
N GLU A 61 -1.19 10.29 7.17
CA GLU A 61 0.06 11.03 6.97
C GLU A 61 0.53 10.97 5.52
N LEU A 62 0.47 9.77 4.91
CA LEU A 62 0.83 9.60 3.51
C LEU A 62 -0.04 10.48 2.61
N PHE A 63 -1.35 10.38 2.74
CA PHE A 63 -2.28 11.11 1.88
C PHE A 63 -2.22 12.62 2.11
N ALA A 64 -1.76 13.07 3.27
CA ALA A 64 -1.58 14.48 3.55
C ALA A 64 -0.49 15.13 2.68
N PHE A 65 0.43 14.35 2.10
CA PHE A 65 1.43 14.86 1.18
C PHE A 65 0.84 15.24 -0.19
N PHE A 66 -0.30 14.67 -0.56
CA PHE A 66 -0.88 14.81 -1.89
C PHE A 66 -2.18 15.62 -1.87
N ASN A 67 -2.49 16.29 -2.99
CA ASN A 67 -3.73 17.05 -3.12
C ASN A 67 -4.95 16.13 -3.29
N VAL A 68 -4.80 15.05 -4.04
CA VAL A 68 -5.89 14.12 -4.33
C VAL A 68 -5.62 12.77 -3.71
N GLY A 69 -4.55 12.14 -4.09
CA GLY A 69 -4.18 10.81 -3.64
C GLY A 69 -3.02 10.33 -4.48
N LEU A 70 -2.86 9.02 -4.53
CA LEU A 70 -1.72 8.39 -5.18
C LEU A 70 -2.24 7.33 -6.13
N GLN A 71 -2.02 7.52 -7.43
CA GLN A 71 -2.41 6.50 -8.40
C GLN A 71 -1.45 5.32 -8.33
N MET A 72 -2.01 4.12 -8.15
CA MET A 72 -1.23 2.88 -8.19
C MET A 72 -1.48 2.18 -9.52
N GLU A 73 -0.43 2.07 -10.31
CA GLU A 73 -0.50 1.37 -11.59
C GLU A 73 -0.01 -0.06 -11.39
N VAL A 74 -0.90 -1.04 -11.58
CA VAL A 74 -0.57 -2.46 -11.48
C VAL A 74 0.03 -2.91 -12.80
N ARG A 75 1.29 -3.37 -12.76
CA ARG A 75 1.98 -3.88 -13.96
C ARG A 75 1.82 -5.37 -14.10
N SER A 76 1.86 -6.11 -12.99
CA SER A 76 1.80 -7.56 -12.97
C SER A 76 1.16 -8.01 -11.67
N LEU A 77 0.35 -9.05 -11.73
CA LEU A 77 -0.35 -9.56 -10.57
C LEU A 77 -0.50 -11.07 -10.70
N ILE A 78 0.08 -11.81 -9.76
CA ILE A 78 0.01 -13.26 -9.74
C ILE A 78 -0.51 -13.73 -8.38
N GLY A 79 -1.14 -14.90 -8.37
CA GLY A 79 -1.70 -15.44 -7.14
C GLY A 79 -1.58 -16.95 -7.06
N GLU A 80 -1.46 -17.45 -5.82
CA GLU A 80 -1.43 -18.85 -5.51
C GLU A 80 -1.97 -19.04 -4.09
N GLY A 81 -2.95 -19.94 -3.94
CA GLY A 81 -3.56 -20.16 -2.64
C GLY A 81 -4.20 -18.88 -2.10
N ASP A 82 -3.81 -18.46 -0.92
CA ASP A 82 -4.29 -17.25 -0.26
C ASP A 82 -3.35 -16.04 -0.43
N ILE A 83 -2.39 -16.15 -1.34
CA ILE A 83 -1.35 -15.14 -1.55
C ILE A 83 -1.52 -14.50 -2.94
N VAL A 84 -1.36 -13.18 -3.00
CA VAL A 84 -1.30 -12.42 -4.26
C VAL A 84 -0.07 -11.53 -4.22
N ALA A 85 0.74 -11.61 -5.28
CA ALA A 85 1.94 -10.78 -5.43
C ALA A 85 1.71 -9.77 -6.55
N VAL A 86 2.08 -8.52 -6.31
CA VAL A 86 1.83 -7.40 -7.25
C VAL A 86 3.13 -6.68 -7.54
N GLU A 87 3.40 -6.44 -8.82
CA GLU A 87 4.39 -5.47 -9.25
C GLU A 87 3.63 -4.22 -9.69
N ALA A 88 3.97 -3.07 -9.11
CA ALA A 88 3.25 -1.83 -9.36
C ALA A 88 4.18 -0.63 -9.30
N CYS A 89 3.70 0.50 -9.78
CA CYS A 89 4.36 1.78 -9.56
C CYS A 89 3.32 2.83 -9.17
N SER A 90 3.76 3.87 -8.49
CA SER A 90 2.89 4.96 -8.08
C SER A 90 3.14 6.21 -8.93
N HIS A 91 2.10 7.01 -9.08
CA HIS A 91 2.17 8.30 -9.76
C HIS A 91 1.41 9.32 -8.92
N GLY A 92 2.11 10.33 -8.45
CA GLY A 92 1.51 11.40 -7.69
C GLY A 92 2.38 12.65 -7.70
N VAL A 93 1.76 13.78 -7.38
CA VAL A 93 2.45 15.05 -7.21
C VAL A 93 2.10 15.58 -5.83
N THR A 94 3.12 15.89 -5.04
CA THR A 94 2.91 16.40 -3.68
C THR A 94 2.35 17.82 -3.72
N LYS A 95 1.83 18.28 -2.58
CA LYS A 95 1.34 19.65 -2.43
C LYS A 95 2.41 20.70 -2.71
N HIS A 96 3.68 20.32 -2.64
CA HIS A 96 4.83 21.19 -2.93
C HIS A 96 5.36 21.03 -4.36
N GLY A 97 4.64 20.27 -5.20
CA GLY A 97 4.99 20.10 -6.60
C GLY A 97 6.04 19.04 -6.91
N LYS A 98 6.42 18.23 -5.94
CA LYS A 98 7.38 17.13 -6.16
C LYS A 98 6.67 15.93 -6.75
N ARG A 99 7.28 15.30 -7.72
CA ARG A 99 6.77 14.06 -8.30
C ARG A 99 7.15 12.88 -7.43
N TYR A 100 6.16 12.07 -7.06
CA TYR A 100 6.38 10.80 -6.39
C TYR A 100 6.02 9.68 -7.34
N GLU A 101 7.04 9.00 -7.87
CA GLU A 101 6.91 7.92 -8.84
C GLU A 101 7.75 6.76 -8.35
N ASN A 102 7.20 5.98 -7.42
CA ASN A 102 7.91 4.90 -6.77
C ASN A 102 7.57 3.54 -7.37
N GLU A 103 8.43 2.58 -7.12
CA GLU A 103 8.29 1.20 -7.58
C GLU A 103 7.96 0.32 -6.39
N TYR A 104 7.12 -0.71 -6.62
CA TYR A 104 6.68 -1.61 -5.55
C TYR A 104 6.66 -3.06 -6.00
N HIS A 105 6.98 -3.93 -5.07
CA HIS A 105 6.58 -5.32 -5.10
C HIS A 105 5.87 -5.59 -3.78
N ILE A 106 4.59 -5.97 -3.85
CA ILE A 106 3.77 -6.10 -2.65
C ILE A 106 3.20 -7.51 -2.59
N LEU A 107 3.40 -8.15 -1.44
CA LEU A 107 2.86 -9.48 -1.17
C LEU A 107 1.66 -9.33 -0.23
N PHE A 108 0.50 -9.81 -0.69
CA PHE A 108 -0.75 -9.79 0.08
C PHE A 108 -1.12 -11.21 0.50
N ARG A 109 -1.53 -11.36 1.75
CA ARG A 109 -2.19 -12.58 2.22
C ARG A 109 -3.63 -12.25 2.54
N LEU A 110 -4.55 -13.10 2.07
CA LEU A 110 -5.99 -12.89 2.24
C LEU A 110 -6.60 -14.04 3.02
N ARG A 111 -7.67 -13.75 3.75
CA ARG A 111 -8.44 -14.74 4.49
C ARG A 111 -9.89 -14.25 4.56
N ASP A 112 -10.83 -15.12 4.12
CA ASP A 112 -12.26 -14.85 4.18
C ASP A 112 -12.66 -13.49 3.58
N GLY A 113 -12.09 -13.15 2.44
CA GLY A 113 -12.43 -11.92 1.74
C GLY A 113 -11.81 -10.65 2.32
N LYS A 114 -10.82 -10.79 3.21
CA LYS A 114 -10.11 -9.65 3.80
C LYS A 114 -8.61 -9.80 3.63
N ILE A 115 -7.93 -8.67 3.54
CA ILE A 115 -6.48 -8.64 3.55
C ILE A 115 -6.01 -8.74 5.00
N VAL A 116 -5.16 -9.72 5.29
CA VAL A 116 -4.68 -9.96 6.66
C VAL A 116 -3.19 -9.71 6.82
N ASP A 117 -2.44 -9.63 5.72
CA ASP A 117 -1.03 -9.31 5.79
C ASP A 117 -0.61 -8.60 4.51
N VAL A 118 0.12 -7.51 4.64
CA VAL A 118 0.69 -6.77 3.52
C VAL A 118 2.19 -6.66 3.77
N ARG A 119 2.99 -7.09 2.79
CA ARG A 119 4.44 -6.92 2.84
C ARG A 119 4.84 -6.12 1.62
N GLU A 120 5.17 -4.87 1.86
CA GLU A 120 5.44 -3.91 0.80
C GLU A 120 6.94 -3.66 0.67
N TYR A 121 7.47 -3.92 -0.51
CA TYR A 121 8.85 -3.61 -0.88
C TYR A 121 8.81 -2.45 -1.85
N THR A 122 9.45 -1.35 -1.50
CA THR A 122 9.50 -0.13 -2.29
C THR A 122 10.92 0.41 -2.30
N ASP A 123 11.15 1.51 -3.00
CA ASP A 123 12.42 2.22 -2.95
C ASP A 123 12.35 3.27 -1.83
N PRO A 124 12.98 2.99 -0.67
CA PRO A 124 12.93 3.94 0.45
C PRO A 124 13.68 5.25 0.16
N MET A 125 14.70 5.19 -0.67
CA MET A 125 15.47 6.40 -0.99
C MET A 125 14.62 7.44 -1.70
N HIS A 126 13.82 6.99 -2.68
CA HIS A 126 12.92 7.89 -3.39
C HIS A 126 11.81 8.42 -2.45
N ALA A 127 11.27 7.57 -1.60
CA ALA A 127 10.27 8.00 -0.63
C ALA A 127 10.81 9.09 0.31
N VAL A 128 12.02 8.89 0.82
CA VAL A 128 12.69 9.87 1.69
C VAL A 128 12.96 11.17 0.94
N GLU A 129 13.46 11.08 -0.31
CA GLU A 129 13.74 12.22 -1.15
C GLU A 129 12.51 13.12 -1.33
N VAL A 130 11.35 12.51 -1.49
CA VAL A 130 10.11 13.24 -1.80
C VAL A 130 9.36 13.67 -0.54
N MET A 131 9.32 12.83 0.50
CA MET A 131 8.44 13.01 1.64
C MET A 131 9.13 13.29 2.99
N GLN A 132 10.45 13.29 3.02
CA GLN A 132 11.17 13.57 4.29
C GLN A 132 12.22 14.67 4.16
#